data_ddd08669ffe9dffe06533677fc334ee3
#
_entry.id   ddd08669ffe9dffe06533677fc334ee3
#
_cell.length_a   1.000
_cell.length_b   1.000
_cell.length_c   1.000
_cell.angle_alpha   90.00
_cell.angle_beta   90.00
_cell.angle_gamma   90.00
#
_symmetry.space_group_name_H-M   'P 1'
#
loop_
_entity.id
_entity.type
_entity.pdbx_description
1 polymer ?
#
loop_
_entity_poly.entity_id
_entity_poly.type
_entity_poly.pdbx_seq_one_letter_code
_entity_poly.pdbx_strand_id
1 'polypeptide(L)'
;MSATTRVLIADDQEMVRTGFRLILDTQPDLEVVAEAADGAQCVELARRLRPDVCLVDIRMPRLDGLEVTRLLAGPQAAEPLPVVVVTTFDQDDYLYGALRAGALGFLLKDGGSALLVEAVRAAARGDALVSPAVTLRLLERLGPADPPPAPEAEAHLSERELDVVRLVARGRTNQEIADGLFISMSTVKSHLVSIQNKLTARNRVEIAAWAWETGLMRR
;
A
#
# COMPACT_ATOMS: atom_id res chain seq x y z
N MET A 1 26.78 2.34 1.20
CA MET A 1 26.14 1.08 1.66
C MET A 1 24.65 1.42 1.79
N SER A 2 23.76 0.75 1.07
CA SER A 2 22.30 0.93 1.24
C SER A 2 21.93 0.42 2.64
N ALA A 3 21.13 1.18 3.38
CA ALA A 3 20.67 0.75 4.70
C ALA A 3 19.77 -0.48 4.51
N THR A 4 19.92 -1.49 5.37
CA THR A 4 19.08 -2.70 5.38
C THR A 4 17.67 -2.33 5.83
N THR A 5 16.65 -2.74 5.07
CA THR A 5 15.24 -2.52 5.40
C THR A 5 14.81 -3.46 6.51
N ARG A 6 14.33 -2.90 7.61
CA ARG A 6 13.90 -3.62 8.82
C ARG A 6 12.42 -3.98 8.74
N VAL A 7 12.09 -5.26 8.83
CA VAL A 7 10.73 -5.78 8.64
C VAL A 7 10.19 -6.41 9.93
N LEU A 8 8.97 -6.07 10.32
CA LEU A 8 8.18 -6.75 11.34
C LEU A 8 7.12 -7.62 10.65
N ILE A 9 7.03 -8.89 11.03
CA ILE A 9 6.02 -9.82 10.53
C ILE A 9 4.98 -10.08 11.63
N ALA A 10 3.69 -9.96 11.31
CA ALA A 10 2.59 -10.27 12.20
C ALA A 10 1.60 -11.24 11.51
N ASP A 11 1.46 -12.43 12.06
CA ASP A 11 0.59 -13.49 11.58
C ASP A 11 0.33 -14.46 12.74
N ASP A 12 -0.87 -15.01 12.90
CA ASP A 12 -1.16 -15.95 13.98
C ASP A 12 -0.58 -17.35 13.71
N GLN A 13 -0.27 -17.66 12.44
CA GLN A 13 0.26 -18.95 12.00
C GLN A 13 1.80 -18.94 12.02
N GLU A 14 2.40 -19.70 12.94
CA GLU A 14 3.87 -19.80 13.08
C GLU A 14 4.56 -20.24 11.78
N MET A 15 3.97 -21.21 11.05
CA MET A 15 4.54 -21.69 9.79
C MET A 15 4.64 -20.59 8.73
N VAL A 16 3.64 -19.69 8.68
CA VAL A 16 3.63 -18.55 7.74
C VAL A 16 4.72 -17.55 8.13
N ARG A 17 4.82 -17.20 9.43
CA ARG A 17 5.88 -16.30 9.91
C ARG A 17 7.27 -16.85 9.59
N THR A 18 7.51 -18.13 9.87
CA THR A 18 8.77 -18.82 9.53
C THR A 18 9.05 -18.78 8.02
N GLY A 19 8.04 -19.06 7.20
CA GLY A 19 8.17 -19.00 5.75
C GLY A 19 8.53 -17.61 5.23
N PHE A 20 7.86 -16.58 5.70
CA PHE A 20 8.14 -15.19 5.31
C PHE A 20 9.53 -14.75 5.79
N ARG A 21 9.91 -15.09 7.03
CA ARG A 21 11.27 -14.83 7.53
C ARG A 21 12.32 -15.44 6.62
N LEU A 22 12.20 -16.73 6.30
CA LEU A 22 13.17 -17.40 5.43
C LEU A 22 13.28 -16.74 4.06
N ILE A 23 12.16 -16.32 3.47
CA ILE A 23 12.13 -15.63 2.17
C ILE A 23 12.85 -14.27 2.27
N LEU A 24 12.53 -13.48 3.29
CA LEU A 24 13.04 -12.11 3.43
C LEU A 24 14.51 -12.10 3.84
N ASP A 25 14.92 -12.94 4.79
CA ASP A 25 16.30 -13.00 5.26
C ASP A 25 17.29 -13.58 4.21
N THR A 26 16.80 -14.19 3.11
CA THR A 26 17.66 -14.53 1.96
C THR A 26 18.02 -13.29 1.12
N GLN A 27 17.37 -12.17 1.32
CA GLN A 27 17.65 -10.95 0.56
C GLN A 27 18.70 -10.11 1.32
N PRO A 28 19.79 -9.66 0.66
CA PRO A 28 20.88 -8.96 1.34
C PRO A 28 20.50 -7.55 1.83
N ASP A 29 19.39 -7.02 1.39
CA ASP A 29 18.87 -5.69 1.69
C ASP A 29 17.68 -5.68 2.66
N LEU A 30 17.24 -6.87 3.14
CA LEU A 30 16.11 -7.02 4.06
C LEU A 30 16.54 -7.74 5.34
N GLU A 31 15.91 -7.40 6.48
CA GLU A 31 16.13 -8.04 7.78
C GLU A 31 14.82 -8.13 8.55
N VAL A 32 14.44 -9.33 8.98
CA VAL A 32 13.27 -9.50 9.86
C VAL A 32 13.69 -9.26 11.32
N VAL A 33 13.34 -8.09 11.83
CA VAL A 33 13.74 -7.64 13.17
C VAL A 33 12.82 -8.14 14.28
N ALA A 34 11.58 -8.55 13.97
CA ALA A 34 10.67 -9.13 14.94
C ALA A 34 9.52 -9.91 14.28
N GLU A 35 8.91 -10.78 15.08
CA GLU A 35 7.69 -11.52 14.76
C GLU A 35 6.64 -11.31 15.85
N ALA A 36 5.36 -11.20 15.45
CA ALA A 36 4.21 -11.10 16.32
C ALA A 36 3.20 -12.21 15.97
N ALA A 37 2.66 -12.86 17.00
CA ALA A 37 1.65 -13.91 16.84
C ALA A 37 0.21 -13.36 16.92
N ASP A 38 0.04 -12.05 17.16
CA ASP A 38 -1.25 -11.38 17.24
C ASP A 38 -1.10 -9.86 17.05
N GLY A 39 -2.24 -9.19 16.83
CA GLY A 39 -2.24 -7.77 16.53
C GLY A 39 -1.80 -6.86 17.67
N ALA A 40 -2.08 -7.22 18.94
CA ALA A 40 -1.65 -6.41 20.08
C ALA A 40 -0.13 -6.44 20.25
N GLN A 41 0.49 -7.62 20.12
CA GLN A 41 1.94 -7.79 20.09
C GLN A 41 2.56 -7.04 18.91
N CYS A 42 1.91 -7.07 17.74
CA CYS A 42 2.36 -6.35 16.56
C CYS A 42 2.48 -4.84 16.84
N VAL A 43 1.42 -4.23 17.39
CA VAL A 43 1.41 -2.79 17.70
C VAL A 43 2.48 -2.43 18.73
N GLU A 44 2.65 -3.24 19.78
CA GLU A 44 3.68 -3.03 20.82
C GLU A 44 5.09 -3.05 20.21
N LEU A 45 5.40 -4.12 19.43
CA LEU A 45 6.71 -4.30 18.77
C LEU A 45 6.98 -3.20 17.74
N ALA A 46 6.00 -2.84 16.93
CA ALA A 46 6.12 -1.80 15.93
C ALA A 46 6.47 -0.44 16.55
N ARG A 47 5.81 -0.05 17.64
CA ARG A 47 6.08 1.19 18.36
C ARG A 47 7.45 1.22 19.01
N ARG A 48 7.91 0.07 19.56
CA ARG A 48 9.19 -0.05 20.23
C ARG A 48 10.37 -0.12 19.26
N LEU A 49 10.24 -0.90 18.18
CA LEU A 49 11.36 -1.20 17.28
C LEU A 49 11.43 -0.27 16.07
N ARG A 50 10.31 0.40 15.75
CA ARG A 50 10.19 1.30 14.60
C ARG A 50 10.74 0.65 13.31
N PRO A 51 10.14 -0.47 12.85
CA PRO A 51 10.54 -1.10 11.59
C PRO A 51 10.25 -0.17 10.41
N ASP A 52 10.95 -0.39 9.30
CA ASP A 52 10.70 0.32 8.05
C ASP A 52 9.43 -0.16 7.35
N VAL A 53 9.05 -1.44 7.57
CA VAL A 53 7.82 -2.05 7.02
C VAL A 53 7.23 -3.05 8.02
N CYS A 54 5.90 -3.04 8.16
CA CYS A 54 5.14 -4.06 8.85
C CYS A 54 4.37 -4.93 7.84
N LEU A 55 4.63 -6.25 7.82
CA LEU A 55 3.79 -7.24 7.14
C LEU A 55 2.73 -7.74 8.12
N VAL A 56 1.45 -7.58 7.80
CA VAL A 56 0.36 -7.81 8.75
C VAL A 56 -0.71 -8.69 8.13
N ASP A 57 -0.98 -9.86 8.75
CA ASP A 57 -2.17 -10.64 8.40
C ASP A 57 -3.44 -9.97 8.92
N ILE A 58 -4.56 -10.20 8.25
CA ILE A 58 -5.86 -9.66 8.65
C ILE A 58 -6.41 -10.40 9.86
N ARG A 59 -6.38 -11.73 9.80
CA ARG A 59 -7.01 -12.56 10.84
C ARG A 59 -6.03 -12.92 11.95
N MET A 60 -5.99 -12.10 12.96
CA MET A 60 -5.20 -12.34 14.15
C MET A 60 -6.05 -12.19 15.42
N PRO A 61 -5.70 -12.92 16.49
CA PRO A 61 -6.35 -12.74 17.79
C PRO A 61 -6.04 -11.36 18.40
N ARG A 62 -6.88 -10.93 19.34
CA ARG A 62 -6.82 -9.69 20.13
C ARG A 62 -7.12 -8.43 19.33
N LEU A 63 -6.34 -8.13 18.32
CA LEU A 63 -6.58 -7.06 17.35
C LEU A 63 -6.43 -7.66 15.94
N ASP A 64 -7.40 -7.40 15.08
CA ASP A 64 -7.29 -7.78 13.67
C ASP A 64 -6.33 -6.88 12.89
N GLY A 65 -5.93 -7.33 11.72
CA GLY A 65 -4.96 -6.60 10.90
C GLY A 65 -5.45 -5.25 10.37
N LEU A 66 -6.77 -5.05 10.27
CA LEU A 66 -7.33 -3.76 9.89
C LEU A 66 -7.21 -2.74 11.05
N GLU A 67 -7.45 -3.18 12.27
CA GLU A 67 -7.26 -2.38 13.47
C GLU A 67 -5.77 -2.03 13.67
N VAL A 68 -4.88 -3.03 13.51
CA VAL A 68 -3.42 -2.82 13.53
C VAL A 68 -3.01 -1.79 12.48
N THR A 69 -3.48 -1.95 11.24
CA THR A 69 -3.18 -1.00 10.15
C THR A 69 -3.65 0.41 10.49
N ARG A 70 -4.86 0.56 11.04
CA ARG A 70 -5.38 1.88 11.45
C ARG A 70 -4.54 2.52 12.56
N LEU A 71 -4.05 1.72 13.52
CA LEU A 71 -3.24 2.20 14.63
C LEU A 71 -1.81 2.58 14.22
N LEU A 72 -1.24 1.90 13.19
CA LEU A 72 0.14 2.10 12.76
C LEU A 72 0.27 3.03 11.55
N ALA A 73 -0.67 3.00 10.60
CA ALA A 73 -0.62 3.74 9.34
C ALA A 73 -1.78 4.71 9.13
N GLY A 74 -2.79 4.69 10.00
CA GLY A 74 -3.98 5.53 9.86
C GLY A 74 -3.70 7.02 10.12
N PRO A 75 -4.67 7.89 9.78
CA PRO A 75 -4.52 9.35 9.90
C PRO A 75 -4.26 9.85 11.33
N GLN A 76 -4.57 9.03 12.34
CA GLN A 76 -4.39 9.36 13.76
C GLN A 76 -3.05 8.81 14.32
N ALA A 77 -2.29 8.09 13.52
CA ALA A 77 -0.96 7.64 13.93
C ALA A 77 -0.02 8.85 14.03
N ALA A 78 0.55 9.09 15.19
CA ALA A 78 1.48 10.22 15.40
C ALA A 78 2.70 10.15 14.48
N GLU A 79 3.15 8.94 14.22
CA GLU A 79 4.27 8.63 13.33
C GLU A 79 3.89 7.40 12.49
N PRO A 80 3.26 7.59 11.32
CA PRO A 80 2.80 6.48 10.49
C PRO A 80 3.93 5.56 10.05
N LEU A 81 3.69 4.24 10.14
CA LEU A 81 4.58 3.20 9.66
C LEU A 81 4.02 2.58 8.39
N PRO A 82 4.87 2.23 7.41
CA PRO A 82 4.47 1.48 6.23
C PRO A 82 3.89 0.11 6.60
N VAL A 83 2.64 -0.13 6.24
CA VAL A 83 1.95 -1.42 6.47
C VAL A 83 1.60 -2.05 5.13
N VAL A 84 2.01 -3.31 4.96
CA VAL A 84 1.59 -4.19 3.86
C VAL A 84 0.73 -5.29 4.47
N VAL A 85 -0.51 -5.39 4.03
CA VAL A 85 -1.44 -6.43 4.46
C VAL A 85 -1.20 -7.68 3.61
N VAL A 86 -1.07 -8.84 4.26
CA VAL A 86 -0.88 -10.14 3.59
C VAL A 86 -1.88 -11.14 4.15
N THR A 87 -2.77 -11.67 3.32
CA THR A 87 -3.85 -12.54 3.80
C THR A 87 -4.13 -13.71 2.85
N THR A 88 -4.74 -14.79 3.37
CA THR A 88 -5.29 -15.87 2.55
C THR A 88 -6.67 -15.54 1.98
N PHE A 89 -7.31 -14.50 2.49
CA PHE A 89 -8.68 -14.17 2.14
C PHE A 89 -8.74 -13.09 1.08
N ASP A 90 -9.50 -13.40 0.06
CA ASP A 90 -9.75 -12.56 -1.10
C ASP A 90 -11.11 -11.80 -1.01
N GLN A 91 -11.69 -11.71 0.21
CA GLN A 91 -12.94 -10.97 0.41
C GLN A 91 -12.68 -9.48 0.19
N ASP A 92 -13.44 -8.91 -0.72
CA ASP A 92 -13.32 -7.51 -1.13
C ASP A 92 -13.42 -6.53 0.06
N ASP A 93 -14.24 -6.83 1.06
CA ASP A 93 -14.43 -5.97 2.23
C ASP A 93 -13.15 -5.78 3.04
N TYR A 94 -12.28 -6.80 3.11
CA TYR A 94 -10.97 -6.69 3.76
C TYR A 94 -10.00 -5.83 2.96
N LEU A 95 -10.03 -5.94 1.64
CA LEU A 95 -9.20 -5.12 0.77
C LEU A 95 -9.51 -3.63 0.94
N TYR A 96 -10.80 -3.26 0.82
CA TYR A 96 -11.22 -1.87 1.02
C TYR A 96 -10.97 -1.39 2.45
N GLY A 97 -11.20 -2.26 3.43
CA GLY A 97 -10.91 -1.97 4.83
C GLY A 97 -9.44 -1.64 5.07
N ALA A 98 -8.52 -2.45 4.50
CA ALA A 98 -7.07 -2.25 4.62
C ALA A 98 -6.61 -0.93 3.98
N LEU A 99 -7.06 -0.65 2.77
CA LEU A 99 -6.71 0.57 2.06
C LEU A 99 -7.23 1.82 2.79
N ARG A 100 -8.48 1.79 3.27
CA ARG A 100 -9.06 2.88 4.08
C ARG A 100 -8.35 3.05 5.43
N ALA A 101 -7.81 1.96 5.99
CA ALA A 101 -7.02 2.01 7.21
C ALA A 101 -5.62 2.61 7.01
N GLY A 102 -5.16 2.78 5.77
CA GLY A 102 -3.87 3.38 5.42
C GLY A 102 -2.80 2.39 4.96
N ALA A 103 -3.16 1.14 4.64
CA ALA A 103 -2.21 0.18 4.09
C ALA A 103 -1.55 0.70 2.80
N LEU A 104 -0.23 0.54 2.67
CA LEU A 104 0.53 0.85 1.46
C LEU A 104 0.52 -0.31 0.45
N GLY A 105 0.25 -1.53 0.92
CA GLY A 105 0.20 -2.70 0.04
C GLY A 105 -0.81 -3.73 0.50
N PHE A 106 -1.26 -4.56 -0.45
CA PHE A 106 -2.14 -5.69 -0.18
C PHE A 106 -1.73 -6.87 -1.05
N LEU A 107 -1.45 -8.00 -0.41
CA LEU A 107 -1.01 -9.23 -1.05
C LEU A 107 -1.86 -10.42 -0.60
N LEU A 108 -1.98 -11.41 -1.49
CA LEU A 108 -2.44 -12.73 -1.10
C LEU A 108 -1.24 -13.60 -0.68
N LYS A 109 -1.40 -14.45 0.33
CA LYS A 109 -0.32 -15.33 0.85
C LYS A 109 0.19 -16.33 -0.20
N ASP A 110 -0.60 -16.63 -1.22
CA ASP A 110 -0.25 -17.48 -2.37
C ASP A 110 0.41 -16.71 -3.53
N GLY A 111 0.59 -15.39 -3.41
CA GLY A 111 1.15 -14.52 -4.46
C GLY A 111 2.63 -14.74 -4.80
N GLY A 112 3.30 -15.65 -4.09
CA GLY A 112 4.70 -16.03 -4.34
C GLY A 112 5.74 -15.12 -3.68
N SER A 113 6.95 -15.69 -3.51
CA SER A 113 8.05 -15.03 -2.79
C SER A 113 8.56 -13.76 -3.46
N ALA A 114 8.60 -13.73 -4.78
CA ALA A 114 9.06 -12.56 -5.53
C ALA A 114 8.16 -11.33 -5.28
N LEU A 115 6.83 -11.53 -5.29
CA LEU A 115 5.88 -10.44 -5.05
C LEU A 115 5.95 -9.94 -3.60
N LEU A 116 6.15 -10.83 -2.63
CA LEU A 116 6.35 -10.47 -1.23
C LEU A 116 7.57 -9.56 -1.05
N VAL A 117 8.72 -9.94 -1.62
CA VAL A 117 9.96 -9.16 -1.57
C VAL A 117 9.77 -7.79 -2.21
N GLU A 118 9.16 -7.73 -3.40
CA GLU A 118 8.90 -6.47 -4.10
C GLU A 118 7.94 -5.56 -3.33
N ALA A 119 6.93 -6.11 -2.65
CA ALA A 119 6.01 -5.32 -1.84
C ALA A 119 6.70 -4.69 -0.62
N VAL A 120 7.58 -5.42 0.05
CA VAL A 120 8.38 -4.88 1.16
C VAL A 120 9.29 -3.76 0.66
N ARG A 121 9.98 -3.97 -0.46
CA ARG A 121 10.85 -2.94 -1.06
C ARG A 121 10.06 -1.70 -1.50
N ALA A 122 8.89 -1.89 -2.09
CA ALA A 122 8.02 -0.79 -2.49
C ALA A 122 7.55 0.01 -1.27
N ALA A 123 7.03 -0.68 -0.25
CA ALA A 123 6.57 -0.04 0.98
C ALA A 123 7.68 0.74 1.70
N ALA A 124 8.90 0.20 1.77
CA ALA A 124 10.06 0.89 2.34
C ALA A 124 10.41 2.20 1.60
N ARG A 125 10.12 2.28 0.31
CA ARG A 125 10.28 3.52 -0.48
C ARG A 125 9.09 4.48 -0.37
N GLY A 126 8.02 4.06 0.33
CA GLY A 126 6.74 4.79 0.37
C GLY A 126 5.90 4.61 -0.90
N ASP A 127 6.19 3.58 -1.70
CA ASP A 127 5.40 3.21 -2.87
C ASP A 127 4.30 2.22 -2.44
N ALA A 128 3.11 2.37 -3.01
CA ALA A 128 2.06 1.37 -2.83
C ALA A 128 2.22 0.24 -3.86
N LEU A 129 2.12 -1.01 -3.40
CA LEU A 129 2.07 -2.18 -4.26
C LEU A 129 0.83 -3.01 -3.96
N VAL A 130 -0.04 -3.11 -4.94
CA VAL A 130 -1.22 -3.98 -4.92
C VAL A 130 -1.04 -5.02 -6.02
N SER A 131 -1.26 -6.30 -5.70
CA SER A 131 -1.08 -7.35 -6.71
C SER A 131 -2.03 -7.14 -7.90
N PRO A 132 -1.66 -7.56 -9.13
CA PRO A 132 -2.53 -7.41 -10.32
C PRO A 132 -3.92 -8.01 -10.13
N ALA A 133 -4.02 -9.17 -9.47
CA ALA A 133 -5.30 -9.83 -9.17
C ALA A 133 -6.19 -8.96 -8.28
N VAL A 134 -5.61 -8.32 -7.28
CA VAL A 134 -6.31 -7.42 -6.36
C VAL A 134 -6.69 -6.12 -7.06
N THR A 135 -5.85 -5.60 -7.94
CA THR A 135 -6.15 -4.41 -8.75
C THR A 135 -7.35 -4.64 -9.68
N LEU A 136 -7.43 -5.80 -10.33
CA LEU A 136 -8.59 -6.14 -11.18
C LEU A 136 -9.90 -6.18 -10.37
N ARG A 137 -9.90 -6.76 -9.19
CA ARG A 137 -11.07 -6.79 -8.29
C ARG A 137 -11.50 -5.40 -7.82
N LEU A 138 -10.53 -4.52 -7.51
CA LEU A 138 -10.83 -3.12 -7.22
C LEU A 138 -11.56 -2.45 -8.40
N LEU A 139 -11.11 -2.72 -9.61
CA LEU A 139 -11.71 -2.18 -10.83
C LEU A 139 -13.10 -2.77 -11.13
N GLU A 140 -13.32 -4.07 -10.89
CA GLU A 140 -14.61 -4.75 -11.10
C GLU A 140 -15.71 -4.18 -10.19
N ARG A 141 -15.39 -3.85 -8.93
CA ARG A 141 -16.37 -3.27 -7.99
C ARG A 141 -16.64 -1.78 -8.21
N LEU A 142 -15.70 -1.08 -8.83
CA LEU A 142 -15.93 0.31 -9.27
C LEU A 142 -16.96 0.39 -10.40
N GLY A 143 -17.46 -0.76 -10.92
CA GLY A 143 -18.58 -0.92 -11.85
C GLY A 143 -18.65 0.14 -12.96
N PRO A 144 -19.51 0.03 -13.95
CA PRO A 144 -19.89 1.17 -14.77
C PRO A 144 -20.77 2.08 -13.91
N ALA A 145 -20.16 2.90 -13.08
CA ALA A 145 -20.87 4.00 -12.44
C ALA A 145 -21.39 4.90 -13.53
N ASP A 146 -22.69 5.26 -13.49
CA ASP A 146 -23.17 6.43 -14.19
C ASP A 146 -22.19 7.57 -13.91
N PRO A 147 -21.72 8.31 -14.93
CA PRO A 147 -20.72 9.31 -14.72
C PRO A 147 -21.26 10.31 -13.68
N PRO A 148 -20.66 10.40 -12.50
CA PRO A 148 -20.95 11.52 -11.63
C PRO A 148 -20.64 12.80 -12.42
N PRO A 149 -21.34 13.90 -12.20
CA PRO A 149 -20.99 15.18 -12.79
C PRO A 149 -19.50 15.41 -12.50
N ALA A 150 -18.76 15.83 -13.53
CA ALA A 150 -17.30 16.06 -13.43
C ALA A 150 -17.02 16.79 -12.11
N PRO A 151 -16.27 16.19 -11.18
CA PRO A 151 -16.13 16.80 -9.87
C PRO A 151 -15.35 18.09 -10.01
N GLU A 152 -15.73 19.10 -9.24
CA GLU A 152 -15.00 20.38 -9.12
C GLU A 152 -13.50 20.17 -8.84
N ALA A 153 -13.13 19.01 -8.30
CA ALA A 153 -11.75 18.62 -8.06
C ALA A 153 -10.87 18.47 -9.33
N GLU A 154 -11.45 18.12 -10.51
CA GLU A 154 -10.70 18.09 -11.78
C GLU A 154 -10.18 19.49 -12.16
N ALA A 155 -10.92 20.53 -11.78
CA ALA A 155 -10.55 21.93 -12.02
C ALA A 155 -9.37 22.42 -11.17
N HIS A 156 -8.96 21.66 -10.14
CA HIS A 156 -7.87 22.05 -9.23
C HIS A 156 -6.54 21.33 -9.50
N LEU A 157 -6.52 20.29 -10.34
CA LEU A 157 -5.29 19.61 -10.74
C LEU A 157 -4.68 20.30 -11.97
N SER A 158 -3.36 20.51 -11.93
CA SER A 158 -2.63 20.95 -13.11
C SER A 158 -2.56 19.83 -14.17
N GLU A 159 -2.30 20.18 -15.44
CA GLU A 159 -2.11 19.17 -16.51
C GLU A 159 -1.04 18.16 -16.13
N ARG A 160 0.03 18.60 -15.49
CA ARG A 160 1.12 17.72 -15.04
C ARG A 160 0.70 16.76 -13.94
N GLU A 161 -0.13 17.21 -13.02
CA GLU A 161 -0.72 16.36 -11.98
C GLU A 161 -1.72 15.36 -12.60
N LEU A 162 -2.50 15.77 -13.61
CA LEU A 162 -3.38 14.85 -14.34
C LEU A 162 -2.59 13.77 -15.08
N ASP A 163 -1.42 14.08 -15.66
CA ASP A 163 -0.55 13.08 -16.28
C ASP A 163 -0.06 12.06 -15.24
N VAL A 164 0.36 12.53 -14.06
CA VAL A 164 0.75 11.66 -12.95
C VAL A 164 -0.42 10.79 -12.50
N VAL A 165 -1.62 11.36 -12.32
CA VAL A 165 -2.84 10.62 -11.95
C VAL A 165 -3.16 9.52 -12.96
N ARG A 166 -3.08 9.80 -14.28
CA ARG A 166 -3.33 8.79 -15.32
C ARG A 166 -2.35 7.62 -15.23
N LEU A 167 -1.07 7.88 -14.94
CA LEU A 167 -0.06 6.83 -14.81
C LEU A 167 -0.23 6.04 -13.51
N VAL A 168 -0.61 6.71 -12.41
CA VAL A 168 -0.98 6.05 -11.15
C VAL A 168 -2.17 5.11 -11.36
N ALA A 169 -3.21 5.57 -12.05
CA ALA A 169 -4.41 4.77 -12.36
C ALA A 169 -4.13 3.57 -13.29
N ARG A 170 -3.03 3.61 -14.04
CA ARG A 170 -2.52 2.48 -14.84
C ARG A 170 -1.59 1.56 -14.05
N GLY A 171 -1.45 1.74 -12.73
CA GLY A 171 -0.61 0.91 -11.87
C GLY A 171 0.90 1.15 -12.01
N ARG A 172 1.34 2.26 -12.62
CA ARG A 172 2.77 2.54 -12.82
C ARG A 172 3.46 2.88 -11.50
N THR A 173 4.65 2.33 -11.29
CA THR A 173 5.52 2.70 -10.14
C THR A 173 6.02 4.14 -10.26
N ASN A 174 6.52 4.71 -9.17
CA ASN A 174 7.08 6.07 -9.20
C ASN A 174 8.27 6.19 -10.16
N GLN A 175 9.08 5.11 -10.31
CA GLN A 175 10.17 5.09 -11.27
C GLN A 175 9.65 5.11 -12.71
N GLU A 176 8.66 4.27 -13.05
CA GLU A 176 8.05 4.27 -14.38
C GLU A 176 7.35 5.61 -14.71
N ILE A 177 6.78 6.28 -13.71
CA ILE A 177 6.20 7.62 -13.86
C ILE A 177 7.30 8.64 -14.14
N ALA A 178 8.40 8.60 -13.38
CA ALA A 178 9.55 9.47 -13.56
C ALA A 178 10.14 9.32 -14.97
N ASP A 179 10.36 8.08 -15.40
CA ASP A 179 10.89 7.75 -16.72
C ASP A 179 9.93 8.18 -17.84
N GLY A 180 8.63 7.86 -17.69
CA GLY A 180 7.60 8.17 -18.70
C GLY A 180 7.31 9.66 -18.87
N LEU A 181 7.49 10.44 -17.80
CA LEU A 181 7.27 11.89 -17.80
C LEU A 181 8.56 12.72 -17.90
N PHE A 182 9.72 12.08 -17.96
CA PHE A 182 11.04 12.71 -18.01
C PHE A 182 11.28 13.67 -16.83
N ILE A 183 10.92 13.25 -15.60
CA ILE A 183 11.11 14.01 -14.36
C ILE A 183 11.84 13.19 -13.30
N SER A 184 12.31 13.82 -12.23
CA SER A 184 12.98 13.12 -11.15
C SER A 184 11.99 12.36 -10.25
N MET A 185 12.46 11.32 -9.57
CA MET A 185 11.70 10.60 -8.52
C MET A 185 11.20 11.54 -7.41
N SER A 186 12.01 12.53 -7.02
CA SER A 186 11.61 13.53 -6.04
C SER A 186 10.45 14.39 -6.54
N THR A 187 10.45 14.75 -7.83
CA THR A 187 9.36 15.50 -8.47
C THR A 187 8.07 14.67 -8.50
N VAL A 188 8.14 13.36 -8.82
CA VAL A 188 6.97 12.47 -8.76
C VAL A 188 6.38 12.44 -7.34
N LYS A 189 7.23 12.25 -6.32
CA LYS A 189 6.78 12.26 -4.90
C LYS A 189 6.12 13.58 -4.52
N SER A 190 6.67 14.72 -4.93
CA SER A 190 6.08 16.05 -4.70
C SER A 190 4.71 16.18 -5.37
N HIS A 191 4.57 15.72 -6.61
CA HIS A 191 3.26 15.71 -7.29
C HIS A 191 2.25 14.81 -6.58
N LEU A 192 2.64 13.62 -6.14
CA LEU A 192 1.74 12.72 -5.41
C LEU A 192 1.24 13.34 -4.11
N VAL A 193 2.11 13.98 -3.33
CA VAL A 193 1.70 14.71 -2.11
C VAL A 193 0.73 15.85 -2.45
N SER A 194 1.01 16.64 -3.50
CA SER A 194 0.13 17.72 -3.93
C SER A 194 -1.24 17.19 -4.38
N ILE A 195 -1.27 16.10 -5.18
CA ILE A 195 -2.50 15.46 -5.64
C ILE A 195 -3.30 14.91 -4.45
N GLN A 196 -2.66 14.21 -3.51
CA GLN A 196 -3.32 13.70 -2.30
C GLN A 196 -4.01 14.83 -1.53
N ASN A 197 -3.32 15.95 -1.32
CA ASN A 197 -3.89 17.11 -0.63
C ASN A 197 -5.08 17.71 -1.39
N LYS A 198 -4.99 17.86 -2.72
CA LYS A 198 -6.04 18.45 -3.56
C LYS A 198 -7.27 17.57 -3.68
N LEU A 199 -7.07 16.25 -3.75
CA LEU A 199 -8.15 15.26 -3.85
C LEU A 199 -8.63 14.76 -2.48
N THR A 200 -7.99 15.19 -1.39
CA THR A 200 -8.21 14.64 -0.04
C THR A 200 -8.02 13.11 0.02
N ALA A 201 -7.12 12.61 -0.86
CA ALA A 201 -6.81 11.19 -0.98
C ALA A 201 -5.72 10.81 0.01
N ARG A 202 -5.91 9.70 0.76
CA ARG A 202 -5.00 9.24 1.80
C ARG A 202 -3.77 8.52 1.23
N ASN A 203 -3.94 7.89 0.07
CA ASN A 203 -2.89 7.10 -0.58
C ASN A 203 -3.08 7.10 -2.10
N ARG A 204 -2.09 6.50 -2.82
CA ARG A 204 -2.14 6.44 -4.29
C ARG A 204 -3.26 5.58 -4.85
N VAL A 205 -3.80 4.64 -4.06
CA VAL A 205 -4.93 3.80 -4.49
C VAL A 205 -6.20 4.63 -4.56
N GLU A 206 -6.40 5.54 -3.59
CA GLU A 206 -7.53 6.48 -3.64
C GLU A 206 -7.39 7.47 -4.81
N ILE A 207 -6.16 7.86 -5.19
CA ILE A 207 -5.92 8.63 -6.42
C ILE A 207 -6.32 7.83 -7.66
N ALA A 208 -5.95 6.54 -7.72
CA ALA A 208 -6.32 5.67 -8.83
C ALA A 208 -7.84 5.48 -8.89
N ALA A 209 -8.49 5.19 -7.76
CA ALA A 209 -9.94 5.04 -7.66
C ALA A 209 -10.65 6.31 -8.16
N TRP A 210 -10.24 7.48 -7.68
CA TRP A 210 -10.78 8.77 -8.13
C TRP A 210 -10.68 8.95 -9.65
N ALA A 211 -9.55 8.59 -10.27
CA ALA A 211 -9.36 8.72 -11.72
C ALA A 211 -10.31 7.84 -12.53
N TRP A 212 -10.66 6.65 -12.02
CA TRP A 212 -11.64 5.76 -12.65
C TRP A 212 -13.08 6.21 -12.40
N GLU A 213 -13.41 6.63 -11.18
CA GLU A 213 -14.73 7.15 -10.79
C GLU A 213 -15.11 8.41 -11.57
N THR A 214 -14.17 9.31 -11.79
CA THR A 214 -14.37 10.56 -12.54
C THR A 214 -14.39 10.38 -14.06
N GLY A 215 -14.06 9.17 -14.56
CA GLY A 215 -13.99 8.91 -16.00
C GLY A 215 -12.73 9.47 -16.68
N LEU A 216 -11.76 10.01 -15.94
CA LEU A 216 -10.50 10.54 -16.49
C LEU A 216 -9.74 9.50 -17.34
N MET A 217 -9.95 8.21 -17.05
CA MET A 217 -9.32 7.09 -17.76
C MET A 217 -10.06 6.64 -19.01
N ARG A 218 -11.24 7.18 -19.31
CA ARG A 218 -12.09 6.81 -20.47
C ARG A 218 -11.88 7.70 -21.69
N ARG A 219 -11.01 8.70 -21.60
CA ARG A 219 -10.65 9.62 -22.68
C ARG A 219 -9.38 9.22 -23.41
#